data_f147fb403b0f3712ff5b44061a1c6a79
#
_entry.id   f147fb403b0f3712ff5b44061a1c6a79
#
_cell.length_a   1.000
_cell.length_b   1.000
_cell.length_c   1.000
_cell.angle_alpha   90.00
_cell.angle_beta   90.00
_cell.angle_gamma   90.00
#
_symmetry.space_group_name_H-M   'P 1'
#
loop_
_entity.id
_entity.type
_entity.pdbx_description
1 polymer ?
#
loop_
_entity_poly.entity_id
_entity_poly.type
_entity_poly.pdbx_seq_one_letter_code
_entity_poly.pdbx_strand_id
1 'polypeptide(L)'
;MSRSEWEAACHHGSTCALTGSAAFFDSIPGSFTVVNGPLWCYFYAMKYVDNENPMASMRFSCTQVGPNSLVYGTEDDLRKGLSSIETYAKPERVFALNNCSVSLVGDDVQGIADQMDLPWPVYAMDSGGMKGSFEAGYSAASLRIEKEMKTKEKIPASVNVLGFSTVHMMGR
;
A
#
# COMPACT_ATOMS: atom_id res chain seq x y z
N MET A 1 11.97 13.34 10.75
CA MET A 1 12.53 11.98 10.81
C MET A 1 13.84 12.05 11.56
N SER A 2 13.99 11.32 12.66
CA SER A 2 15.22 11.31 13.46
C SER A 2 16.32 10.52 12.73
N ARG A 3 17.60 10.77 13.12
CA ARG A 3 18.75 10.03 12.56
C ARG A 3 18.62 8.52 12.74
N SER A 4 18.03 8.09 13.86
CA SER A 4 17.77 6.68 14.18
C SER A 4 16.70 6.05 13.26
N GLU A 5 15.69 6.81 12.84
CA GLU A 5 14.68 6.32 11.88
C GLU A 5 15.26 6.16 10.47
N TRP A 6 16.21 7.02 10.09
CA TRP A 6 16.95 6.87 8.83
C TRP A 6 17.87 5.64 8.85
N GLU A 7 18.58 5.43 9.94
CA GLU A 7 19.47 4.28 10.11
C GLU A 7 18.68 2.97 10.08
N ALA A 8 17.50 2.92 10.70
CA ALA A 8 16.61 1.76 10.66
C ALA A 8 16.10 1.45 9.24
N ALA A 9 15.79 2.49 8.44
CA ALA A 9 15.32 2.32 7.06
C ALA A 9 16.40 1.83 6.08
N CYS A 10 17.68 2.02 6.42
CA CYS A 10 18.81 1.66 5.58
C CYS A 10 19.54 0.38 6.00
N HIS A 11 19.12 -0.29 7.06
CA HIS A 11 19.75 -1.53 7.51
C HIS A 11 19.52 -2.69 6.52
N HIS A 12 20.57 -3.43 6.21
CA HIS A 12 20.50 -4.69 5.46
C HIS A 12 19.58 -5.68 6.21
N GLY A 13 18.35 -5.81 5.79
CA GLY A 13 17.34 -6.69 6.39
C GLY A 13 16.09 -5.98 6.90
N SER A 14 16.10 -4.64 7.01
CA SER A 14 14.86 -3.88 7.22
C SER A 14 14.26 -3.46 5.89
N THR A 15 12.95 -3.57 5.77
CA THR A 15 12.19 -3.06 4.63
C THR A 15 11.65 -1.67 4.93
N CYS A 16 11.30 -0.91 3.89
CA CYS A 16 10.79 0.45 4.03
C CYS A 16 9.29 0.48 4.37
N ALA A 17 8.78 1.69 4.63
CA ALA A 17 7.38 1.93 4.94
C ALA A 17 6.41 1.38 3.88
N LEU A 18 6.78 1.35 2.60
CA LEU A 18 5.95 0.77 1.54
C LEU A 18 5.60 -0.70 1.83
N THR A 19 6.60 -1.49 2.22
CA THR A 19 6.40 -2.90 2.54
C THR A 19 5.53 -3.07 3.78
N GLY A 20 5.73 -2.24 4.80
CA GLY A 20 4.91 -2.26 6.01
C GLY A 20 3.45 -1.94 5.73
N SER A 21 3.19 -0.91 4.93
CA SER A 21 1.84 -0.56 4.51
C SER A 21 1.19 -1.66 3.67
N ALA A 22 1.96 -2.23 2.73
CA ALA A 22 1.49 -3.32 1.89
C ALA A 22 1.11 -4.56 2.72
N ALA A 23 1.95 -4.94 3.70
CA ALA A 23 1.68 -6.06 4.60
C ALA A 23 0.42 -5.83 5.45
N PHE A 24 0.21 -4.59 5.93
CA PHE A 24 -1.00 -4.26 6.67
C PHE A 24 -2.26 -4.42 5.81
N PHE A 25 -2.27 -3.83 4.61
CA PHE A 25 -3.45 -3.87 3.74
C PHE A 25 -3.71 -5.26 3.17
N ASP A 26 -2.67 -6.10 2.96
CA ASP A 26 -2.86 -7.50 2.57
C ASP A 26 -3.61 -8.31 3.64
N SER A 27 -3.48 -7.93 4.92
CA SER A 27 -4.22 -8.58 6.01
C SER A 27 -5.73 -8.30 6.00
N ILE A 28 -6.20 -7.33 5.19
CA ILE A 28 -7.61 -6.95 5.12
C ILE A 28 -8.31 -7.76 4.03
N PRO A 29 -9.31 -8.58 4.37
CA PRO A 29 -10.09 -9.33 3.37
C PRO A 29 -10.74 -8.41 2.33
N GLY A 30 -10.76 -8.84 1.07
CA GLY A 30 -11.34 -8.06 -0.03
C GLY A 30 -10.52 -6.84 -0.46
N SER A 31 -9.34 -6.62 0.12
CA SER A 31 -8.43 -5.55 -0.31
C SER A 31 -7.64 -5.94 -1.56
N PHE A 32 -7.25 -4.92 -2.31
CA PHE A 32 -6.28 -5.00 -3.39
C PHE A 32 -5.27 -3.87 -3.23
N THR A 33 -3.99 -4.16 -3.41
CA THR A 33 -2.92 -3.17 -3.25
C THR A 33 -2.28 -2.83 -4.59
N VAL A 34 -2.25 -1.55 -4.92
CA VAL A 34 -1.53 -1.02 -6.07
C VAL A 34 -0.29 -0.29 -5.59
N VAL A 35 0.88 -0.77 -5.95
CA VAL A 35 2.12 -0.03 -5.75
C VAL A 35 2.24 1.01 -6.85
N ASN A 36 1.97 2.28 -6.51
CA ASN A 36 2.13 3.40 -7.43
C ASN A 36 3.60 3.82 -7.46
N GLY A 37 4.32 3.26 -8.41
CA GLY A 37 5.76 3.43 -8.50
C GLY A 37 6.43 2.49 -9.50
N PRO A 38 7.76 2.43 -9.52
CA PRO A 38 8.51 1.55 -10.39
C PRO A 38 8.40 0.08 -9.95
N LEU A 39 8.60 -0.82 -10.89
CA LEU A 39 8.48 -2.27 -10.71
C LEU A 39 9.33 -2.81 -9.55
N TRP A 40 10.49 -2.21 -9.27
CA TRP A 40 11.35 -2.66 -8.18
C TRP A 40 10.72 -2.50 -6.80
N CYS A 41 10.00 -1.42 -6.56
CA CYS A 41 9.29 -1.22 -5.28
C CYS A 41 8.19 -2.27 -5.10
N TYR A 42 7.44 -2.57 -6.18
CA TYR A 42 6.46 -3.66 -6.20
C TYR A 42 7.13 -5.01 -5.90
N PHE A 43 8.22 -5.33 -6.60
CA PHE A 43 8.92 -6.61 -6.44
C PHE A 43 9.36 -6.86 -5.00
N TYR A 44 9.97 -5.86 -4.36
CA TYR A 44 10.43 -6.00 -2.97
C TYR A 44 9.27 -6.09 -1.98
N ALA A 45 8.24 -5.27 -2.13
CA ALA A 45 7.05 -5.35 -1.28
C ALA A 45 6.35 -6.70 -1.44
N MET A 46 6.17 -7.15 -2.68
CA MET A 46 5.52 -8.40 -3.03
C MET A 46 6.30 -9.61 -2.50
N LYS A 47 7.62 -9.64 -2.70
CA LYS A 47 8.47 -10.73 -2.20
C LYS A 47 8.41 -10.88 -0.69
N TYR A 48 8.25 -9.77 0.03
CA TYR A 48 8.10 -9.81 1.48
C TYR A 48 6.75 -10.38 1.90
N VAL A 49 5.66 -9.93 1.26
CA VAL A 49 4.30 -10.37 1.60
C VAL A 49 4.03 -11.79 1.11
N ASP A 50 4.51 -12.18 -0.08
CA ASP A 50 4.30 -13.50 -0.70
C ASP A 50 4.94 -14.63 0.10
N ASN A 51 6.01 -14.36 0.82
CA ASN A 51 6.64 -15.30 1.72
C ASN A 51 5.66 -15.86 2.79
N GLU A 52 4.69 -15.05 3.17
CA GLU A 52 3.72 -15.33 4.23
C GLU A 52 2.33 -15.68 3.68
N ASN A 53 2.01 -15.15 2.50
CA ASN A 53 0.73 -15.33 1.84
C ASN A 53 0.94 -15.63 0.36
N PRO A 54 1.03 -16.91 -0.05
CA PRO A 54 1.24 -17.28 -1.46
C PRO A 54 0.17 -16.77 -2.42
N MET A 55 -0.99 -16.34 -1.92
CA MET A 55 -2.05 -15.75 -2.72
C MET A 55 -1.96 -14.22 -2.82
N ALA A 56 -0.98 -13.60 -2.18
CA ALA A 56 -0.82 -12.15 -2.19
C ALA A 56 -0.64 -11.61 -3.61
N SER A 57 0.11 -12.32 -4.47
CA SER A 57 0.33 -11.92 -5.87
C SER A 57 -0.96 -11.70 -6.68
N MET A 58 -2.07 -12.34 -6.29
CA MET A 58 -3.37 -12.16 -6.93
C MET A 58 -4.09 -10.88 -6.50
N ARG A 59 -3.59 -10.21 -5.47
CA ARG A 59 -4.18 -9.01 -4.88
C ARG A 59 -3.26 -7.80 -4.92
N PHE A 60 -2.21 -7.89 -5.75
CA PHE A 60 -1.23 -6.82 -5.92
C PHE A 60 -1.00 -6.49 -7.37
N SER A 61 -0.80 -5.22 -7.66
CA SER A 61 -0.34 -4.73 -8.96
C SER A 61 0.62 -3.55 -8.82
N CYS A 62 1.14 -3.09 -9.94
CA CYS A 62 2.08 -1.98 -10.04
C CYS A 62 1.73 -1.09 -11.21
N THR A 63 1.79 0.23 -11.03
CA THR A 63 1.60 1.20 -12.12
C THR A 63 2.79 1.25 -13.08
N GLN A 64 3.94 0.74 -12.67
CA GLN A 64 5.18 0.71 -13.44
C GLN A 64 5.66 2.10 -13.90
N VAL A 65 5.57 3.08 -13.00
CA VAL A 65 6.02 4.45 -13.25
C VAL A 65 7.45 4.46 -13.81
N GLY A 66 7.59 5.04 -15.00
CA GLY A 66 8.86 5.15 -15.71
C GLY A 66 9.51 6.54 -15.56
N PRO A 67 10.72 6.73 -16.13
CA PRO A 67 11.43 8.02 -16.06
C PRO A 67 10.63 9.19 -16.63
N ASN A 68 9.89 8.99 -17.71
CA ASN A 68 9.07 10.03 -18.34
C ASN A 68 7.93 10.47 -17.42
N SER A 69 7.29 9.53 -16.76
CA SER A 69 6.18 9.81 -15.82
C SER A 69 6.67 10.61 -14.61
N LEU A 70 7.92 10.41 -14.17
CA LEU A 70 8.51 11.21 -13.09
C LEU A 70 8.77 12.68 -13.47
N VAL A 71 8.83 12.98 -14.76
CA VAL A 71 9.03 14.35 -15.28
C VAL A 71 7.71 15.02 -15.62
N TYR A 72 6.77 14.28 -16.21
CA TYR A 72 5.52 14.85 -16.77
C TYR A 72 4.28 14.54 -15.92
N GLY A 73 4.41 13.81 -14.82
CA GLY A 73 3.32 13.37 -13.95
C GLY A 73 3.01 11.88 -14.11
N THR A 74 2.49 11.29 -13.05
CA THR A 74 2.21 9.84 -12.99
C THR A 74 0.73 9.50 -13.20
N GLU A 75 -0.10 10.49 -13.52
CA GLU A 75 -1.56 10.34 -13.65
C GLU A 75 -1.96 9.25 -14.64
N ASP A 76 -1.36 9.27 -15.84
CA ASP A 76 -1.69 8.28 -16.89
C ASP A 76 -1.37 6.84 -16.46
N ASP A 77 -0.24 6.64 -15.77
CA ASP A 77 0.16 5.32 -15.27
C ASP A 77 -0.78 4.84 -14.17
N LEU A 78 -1.17 5.76 -13.28
CA LEU A 78 -2.13 5.48 -12.22
C LEU A 78 -3.50 5.09 -12.79
N ARG A 79 -4.03 5.89 -13.73
CA ARG A 79 -5.33 5.61 -14.38
C ARG A 79 -5.32 4.25 -15.09
N LYS A 80 -4.28 3.94 -15.85
CA LYS A 80 -4.10 2.64 -16.50
C LYS A 80 -4.00 1.51 -15.49
N GLY A 81 -3.19 1.69 -14.44
CA GLY A 81 -3.02 0.70 -13.38
C GLY A 81 -4.31 0.36 -12.66
N LEU A 82 -5.08 1.38 -12.26
CA LEU A 82 -6.37 1.20 -11.58
C LEU A 82 -7.42 0.57 -12.50
N SER A 83 -7.56 1.05 -13.74
CA SER A 83 -8.54 0.50 -14.69
C SER A 83 -8.23 -0.96 -15.05
N SER A 84 -6.96 -1.36 -15.08
CA SER A 84 -6.59 -2.74 -15.42
C SER A 84 -7.08 -3.77 -14.41
N ILE A 85 -7.32 -3.38 -13.16
CA ILE A 85 -7.76 -4.29 -12.09
C ILE A 85 -9.07 -4.98 -12.47
N GLU A 86 -10.01 -4.29 -13.12
CA GLU A 86 -11.30 -4.84 -13.53
C GLU A 86 -11.18 -6.10 -14.41
N THR A 87 -10.07 -6.23 -15.11
CA THR A 87 -9.86 -7.33 -16.06
C THR A 87 -9.56 -8.66 -15.37
N TYR A 88 -9.06 -8.63 -14.13
CA TYR A 88 -8.58 -9.83 -13.45
C TYR A 88 -8.95 -9.94 -11.96
N ALA A 89 -9.49 -8.88 -11.36
CA ALA A 89 -9.89 -8.89 -9.96
C ALA A 89 -11.19 -8.10 -9.72
N LYS A 90 -11.89 -8.44 -8.65
CA LYS A 90 -13.09 -7.74 -8.16
C LYS A 90 -12.92 -7.43 -6.68
N PRO A 91 -12.05 -6.50 -6.31
CA PRO A 91 -11.84 -6.15 -4.91
C PRO A 91 -13.04 -5.39 -4.34
N GLU A 92 -13.18 -5.41 -3.02
CA GLU A 92 -14.12 -4.54 -2.31
C GLU A 92 -13.56 -3.13 -2.11
N ARG A 93 -12.24 -3.02 -2.11
CA ARG A 93 -11.49 -1.75 -1.96
C ARG A 93 -10.07 -1.87 -2.49
N VAL A 94 -9.52 -0.75 -2.93
CA VAL A 94 -8.15 -0.67 -3.46
C VAL A 94 -7.34 0.32 -2.63
N PHE A 95 -6.10 -0.04 -2.29
CA PHE A 95 -5.11 0.81 -1.65
C PHE A 95 -4.01 1.16 -2.64
N ALA A 96 -3.88 2.44 -2.97
CA ALA A 96 -2.83 2.96 -3.85
C ALA A 96 -1.68 3.50 -3.00
N LEU A 97 -0.56 2.81 -3.01
CA LEU A 97 0.61 3.11 -2.19
C LEU A 97 1.68 3.83 -3.01
N ASN A 98 1.85 5.12 -2.78
CA ASN A 98 2.90 5.89 -3.45
C ASN A 98 4.28 5.50 -2.93
N ASN A 99 5.19 5.25 -3.85
CA ASN A 99 6.61 5.11 -3.53
C ASN A 99 7.29 6.47 -3.34
N CYS A 100 8.60 6.46 -3.06
CA CYS A 100 9.37 7.70 -2.86
C CYS A 100 9.32 8.65 -4.06
N SER A 101 9.45 8.12 -5.27
CA SER A 101 9.51 8.93 -6.49
C SER A 101 8.17 9.62 -6.76
N VAL A 102 7.06 8.90 -6.65
CA VAL A 102 5.72 9.46 -6.83
C VAL A 102 5.39 10.48 -5.75
N SER A 103 5.77 10.20 -4.48
CA SER A 103 5.59 11.19 -3.40
C SER A 103 6.38 12.48 -3.64
N LEU A 104 7.53 12.42 -4.34
CA LEU A 104 8.32 13.60 -4.71
C LEU A 104 7.72 14.38 -5.88
N VAL A 105 7.10 13.71 -6.84
CA VAL A 105 6.37 14.35 -7.95
C VAL A 105 5.20 15.17 -7.40
N GLY A 106 4.52 14.66 -6.38
CA GLY A 106 3.48 15.39 -5.66
C GLY A 106 2.12 15.39 -6.35
N ASP A 107 1.86 14.43 -7.25
CA ASP A 107 0.55 14.26 -7.88
C ASP A 107 -0.53 13.99 -6.83
N ASP A 108 -1.71 14.57 -7.02
CA ASP A 108 -2.90 14.29 -6.19
C ASP A 108 -3.52 12.94 -6.56
N VAL A 109 -2.87 11.86 -6.10
CA VAL A 109 -3.28 10.48 -6.40
C VAL A 109 -4.69 10.16 -5.93
N GLN A 110 -5.14 10.72 -4.80
CA GLN A 110 -6.51 10.53 -4.34
C GLN A 110 -7.49 11.27 -5.25
N GLY A 111 -7.22 12.52 -5.59
CA GLY A 111 -8.06 13.31 -6.49
C GLY A 111 -8.16 12.70 -7.89
N ILE A 112 -7.06 12.13 -8.41
CA ILE A 112 -7.07 11.39 -9.69
C ILE A 112 -8.00 10.16 -9.59
N ALA A 113 -7.87 9.37 -8.53
CA ALA A 113 -8.70 8.19 -8.32
C ALA A 113 -10.19 8.54 -8.14
N ASP A 114 -10.49 9.61 -7.41
CA ASP A 114 -11.87 10.08 -7.16
C ASP A 114 -12.58 10.58 -8.44
N GLN A 115 -11.80 10.97 -9.45
CA GLN A 115 -12.34 11.35 -10.77
C GLN A 115 -12.63 10.16 -11.68
N MET A 116 -12.19 8.95 -11.29
CA MET A 116 -12.43 7.74 -12.07
C MET A 116 -13.73 7.08 -11.64
N ASP A 117 -14.51 6.59 -12.62
CA ASP A 117 -15.73 5.82 -12.36
C ASP A 117 -15.33 4.35 -12.11
N LEU A 118 -14.82 4.07 -10.90
CA LEU A 118 -14.38 2.75 -10.49
C LEU A 118 -15.45 2.07 -9.61
N PRO A 119 -15.65 0.76 -9.75
CA PRO A 119 -16.68 0.02 -9.00
C PRO A 119 -16.32 -0.20 -7.52
N TRP A 120 -15.16 0.24 -7.08
CA TRP A 120 -14.67 0.16 -5.70
C TRP A 120 -14.04 1.48 -5.25
N PRO A 121 -14.03 1.76 -3.94
CA PRO A 121 -13.31 2.91 -3.40
C PRO A 121 -11.79 2.70 -3.50
N VAL A 122 -11.07 3.78 -3.80
CA VAL A 122 -9.60 3.83 -3.79
C VAL A 122 -9.13 4.69 -2.63
N TYR A 123 -8.14 4.22 -1.89
CA TYR A 123 -7.53 4.91 -0.77
C TYR A 123 -6.04 5.11 -1.07
N ALA A 124 -5.66 6.34 -1.38
CA ALA A 124 -4.27 6.69 -1.63
C ALA A 124 -3.51 6.96 -0.33
N MET A 125 -2.23 6.58 -0.33
CA MET A 125 -1.34 6.80 0.80
C MET A 125 0.11 6.93 0.35
N ASP A 126 0.81 7.94 0.90
CA ASP A 126 2.26 8.04 0.77
C ASP A 126 2.95 7.03 1.69
N SER A 127 3.64 6.09 1.08
CA SER A 127 4.25 4.95 1.77
C SER A 127 5.73 4.74 1.43
N GLY A 128 6.35 5.67 0.71
CA GLY A 128 7.74 5.54 0.32
C GLY A 128 8.72 5.42 1.49
N GLY A 129 9.93 4.95 1.22
CA GLY A 129 10.98 4.79 2.24
C GLY A 129 11.36 6.07 2.98
N MET A 130 11.07 7.24 2.40
CA MET A 130 11.22 8.52 3.09
C MET A 130 10.26 8.71 4.28
N LYS A 131 9.20 7.89 4.38
CA LYS A 131 8.27 7.88 5.51
C LYS A 131 8.74 7.00 6.67
N GLY A 132 9.83 6.25 6.49
CA GLY A 132 10.46 5.47 7.56
C GLY A 132 10.58 3.97 7.27
N SER A 133 10.67 3.21 8.35
CA SER A 133 10.83 1.76 8.37
C SER A 133 9.52 1.02 8.07
N PHE A 134 9.58 -0.31 8.05
CA PHE A 134 8.42 -1.20 7.97
C PHE A 134 7.37 -0.86 9.04
N GLU A 135 7.79 -0.71 10.30
CA GLU A 135 6.89 -0.43 11.43
C GLU A 135 6.19 0.92 11.26
N ALA A 136 6.91 1.91 10.75
CA ALA A 136 6.32 3.23 10.47
C ALA A 136 5.23 3.14 9.40
N GLY A 137 5.49 2.38 8.32
CA GLY A 137 4.52 2.16 7.27
C GLY A 137 3.29 1.36 7.73
N TYR A 138 3.53 0.31 8.49
CA TYR A 138 2.47 -0.53 9.06
C TYR A 138 1.56 0.27 10.00
N SER A 139 2.15 1.05 10.90
CA SER A 139 1.42 1.95 11.81
C SER A 139 0.63 3.02 11.06
N ALA A 140 1.25 3.66 10.06
CA ALA A 140 0.57 4.67 9.25
C ALA A 140 -0.61 4.09 8.47
N ALA A 141 -0.49 2.87 7.95
CA ALA A 141 -1.58 2.18 7.27
C ALA A 141 -2.74 1.85 8.22
N SER A 142 -2.45 1.43 9.46
CA SER A 142 -3.48 1.20 10.46
C SER A 142 -4.26 2.46 10.82
N LEU A 143 -3.57 3.59 10.97
CA LEU A 143 -4.20 4.90 11.21
C LEU A 143 -4.99 5.40 9.99
N ARG A 144 -4.57 5.03 8.78
CA ARG A 144 -5.30 5.40 7.56
C ARG A 144 -6.65 4.69 7.49
N ILE A 145 -6.68 3.39 7.80
CA ILE A 145 -7.93 2.62 7.76
C ILE A 145 -8.87 2.99 8.91
N GLU A 146 -8.34 3.37 10.07
CA GLU A 146 -9.15 3.82 11.20
C GLU A 146 -10.09 4.97 10.81
N LYS A 147 -9.61 5.91 9.98
CA LYS A 147 -10.41 7.04 9.50
C LYS A 147 -11.57 6.63 8.60
N GLU A 148 -11.48 5.47 7.96
CA GLU A 148 -12.52 4.94 7.07
C GLU A 148 -13.48 3.97 7.78
N MET A 149 -13.15 3.59 9.02
CA MET A 149 -13.99 2.66 9.79
C MET A 149 -15.30 3.31 10.21
N LYS A 150 -16.41 2.72 9.77
CA LYS A 150 -17.74 3.09 10.25
C LYS A 150 -18.07 2.28 11.51
N THR A 151 -18.46 2.98 12.57
CA THR A 151 -19.01 2.34 13.78
C THR A 151 -20.30 1.62 13.42
N LYS A 152 -20.33 0.31 13.69
CA LYS A 152 -21.55 -0.52 13.65
C LYS A 152 -21.98 -0.86 15.08
N GLU A 153 -23.15 -1.48 15.22
CA GLU A 153 -23.63 -1.96 16.51
C GLU A 153 -22.61 -2.90 17.16
N LYS A 154 -22.44 -2.74 18.48
CA LYS A 154 -21.53 -3.60 19.25
C LYS A 154 -22.07 -5.04 19.26
N ILE A 155 -21.26 -5.98 18.85
CA ILE A 155 -21.53 -7.41 19.01
C ILE A 155 -21.04 -7.78 20.42
N PRO A 156 -21.91 -8.24 21.31
CA PRO A 156 -21.51 -8.61 22.67
C PRO A 156 -20.43 -9.72 22.65
N ALA A 157 -19.47 -9.62 23.57
CA ALA A 157 -18.37 -10.56 23.73
C ALA A 157 -17.50 -10.77 22.48
N SER A 158 -17.40 -9.76 21.62
CA SER A 158 -16.52 -9.79 20.45
C SER A 158 -15.35 -8.82 20.56
N VAL A 159 -14.25 -9.16 19.91
CA VAL A 159 -13.05 -8.32 19.76
C VAL A 159 -12.70 -8.25 18.28
N ASN A 160 -12.50 -7.05 17.77
CA ASN A 160 -11.99 -6.86 16.42
C ASN A 160 -10.46 -6.86 16.46
N VAL A 161 -9.83 -7.73 15.68
CA VAL A 161 -8.39 -7.75 15.48
C VAL A 161 -8.12 -7.22 14.07
N LEU A 162 -7.40 -6.09 13.99
CA LEU A 162 -7.03 -5.45 12.72
C LEU A 162 -5.53 -5.58 12.51
N GLY A 163 -5.13 -5.78 11.27
CA GLY A 163 -3.74 -5.79 10.88
C GLY A 163 -2.94 -6.98 11.38
N PHE A 164 -3.59 -8.03 11.86
CA PHE A 164 -2.89 -9.25 12.27
C PHE A 164 -2.57 -10.06 11.02
N SER A 165 -1.31 -10.06 10.62
CA SER A 165 -0.82 -10.95 9.57
C SER A 165 0.29 -11.85 10.14
N THR A 166 0.44 -13.04 9.54
CA THR A 166 1.51 -13.98 9.89
C THR A 166 2.89 -13.39 9.70
N VAL A 167 3.04 -12.45 8.78
CA VAL A 167 4.26 -11.65 8.56
C VAL A 167 4.78 -11.00 9.85
N HIS A 168 3.88 -10.61 10.75
CA HIS A 168 4.24 -9.96 12.01
C HIS A 168 4.76 -10.94 13.07
N MET A 169 4.43 -12.23 12.93
CA MET A 169 4.81 -13.25 13.92
C MET A 169 6.21 -13.83 13.71
N MET A 170 6.77 -13.71 12.51
CA MET A 170 8.05 -14.33 12.15
C MET A 170 9.26 -13.40 12.36
N GLY A 171 9.05 -12.15 12.70
CA GLY A 171 10.10 -11.16 12.97
C GLY A 171 10.58 -11.07 14.43
N ARG A 172 10.31 -12.11 15.25
CA ARG A 172 10.77 -12.18 16.65
C ARG A 172 11.62 -13.40 16.88
#